data_677e5a69601c1c6f892af85eb8c23c20
#
_entry.id   677e5a69601c1c6f892af85eb8c23c20
#
_cell.length_a   1.000
_cell.length_b   1.000
_cell.length_c   1.000
_cell.angle_alpha   90.00
_cell.angle_beta   90.00
_cell.angle_gamma   90.00
#
_symmetry.space_group_name_H-M   'P 1'
#
loop_
_entity.id
_entity.type
_entity.pdbx_description
1 polymer ?
#
loop_
_entity_poly.entity_id
_entity_poly.type
_entity_poly.pdbx_seq_one_letter_code
_entity_poly.pdbx_strand_id
1 'polypeptide(L)'
;MNKKNIITILLALVAILSVSIILKGQGNETKSAEAKPKYATEQKKTQDDAVLTYDISSLQDSASLIILVIREYDQQGMVDEMKGQRLKMAKTLSIGFSPRQSVQSDSIVTVYVRPDSRNGLARDLVLKPVPDAPETFYLYEKVPIQVSALRPNTFIPLAFYGSFWWDSNYKTCRFCGEKELTEENIKESDYFKYSPHYYIIGAIFSDNTARVIPL
;
A
#
# COMPACT_ATOMS: atom_id res chain seq x y z
N MET A 1 -41.66 48.75 -30.99
CA MET A 1 -40.44 48.02 -31.27
C MET A 1 -40.57 47.37 -32.65
N ASN A 2 -39.66 47.66 -33.57
CA ASN A 2 -39.80 47.32 -34.98
C ASN A 2 -39.47 45.83 -35.19
N LYS A 3 -40.31 45.09 -36.00
CA LYS A 3 -40.14 43.63 -36.24
C LYS A 3 -38.69 43.25 -36.62
N LYS A 4 -37.99 44.08 -37.32
CA LYS A 4 -36.58 43.90 -37.69
C LYS A 4 -35.67 43.77 -36.45
N ASN A 5 -35.91 44.57 -35.41
CA ASN A 5 -35.09 44.54 -34.20
C ASN A 5 -35.31 43.28 -33.35
N ILE A 6 -36.55 42.73 -33.39
CA ILE A 6 -36.87 41.49 -32.69
C ILE A 6 -36.16 40.30 -33.33
N ILE A 7 -36.15 40.22 -34.68
CA ILE A 7 -35.47 39.18 -35.43
C ILE A 7 -33.93 39.18 -35.17
N THR A 8 -33.35 40.41 -35.14
CA THR A 8 -31.91 40.56 -34.89
C THR A 8 -31.52 40.10 -33.47
N ILE A 9 -32.35 40.43 -32.45
CA ILE A 9 -32.12 40.01 -31.06
C ILE A 9 -32.29 38.48 -30.93
N LEU A 10 -33.28 37.86 -31.63
CA LEU A 10 -33.48 36.42 -31.60
C LEU A 10 -32.31 35.66 -32.25
N LEU A 11 -31.81 36.14 -33.37
CA LEU A 11 -30.64 35.54 -34.03
C LEU A 11 -29.36 35.66 -33.17
N ALA A 12 -29.16 36.78 -32.46
CA ALA A 12 -28.04 36.95 -31.54
C ALA A 12 -28.13 36.00 -30.34
N LEU A 13 -29.33 35.80 -29.79
CA LEU A 13 -29.57 34.82 -28.70
C LEU A 13 -29.34 33.37 -29.12
N VAL A 14 -29.74 32.97 -30.34
CA VAL A 14 -29.46 31.65 -30.88
C VAL A 14 -27.97 31.42 -31.11
N ALA A 15 -27.26 32.44 -31.59
CA ALA A 15 -25.82 32.35 -31.77
C ALA A 15 -25.07 32.20 -30.44
N ILE A 16 -25.49 32.91 -29.38
CA ILE A 16 -24.89 32.81 -28.03
C ILE A 16 -25.18 31.43 -27.41
N LEU A 17 -26.39 30.89 -27.61
CA LEU A 17 -26.75 29.56 -27.15
C LEU A 17 -25.98 28.45 -27.88
N SER A 18 -25.76 28.55 -29.19
CA SER A 18 -24.97 27.57 -29.95
C SER A 18 -23.48 27.59 -29.58
N VAL A 19 -22.90 28.75 -29.31
CA VAL A 19 -21.52 28.85 -28.82
C VAL A 19 -21.40 28.27 -27.40
N SER A 20 -22.39 28.45 -26.54
CA SER A 20 -22.39 27.87 -25.19
C SER A 20 -22.51 26.32 -25.22
N ILE A 21 -23.22 25.77 -26.20
CA ILE A 21 -23.34 24.30 -26.38
C ILE A 21 -22.04 23.74 -26.95
N ILE A 22 -21.38 24.44 -27.87
CA ILE A 22 -20.08 24.03 -28.43
C ILE A 22 -18.97 24.11 -27.37
N LEU A 23 -19.00 25.11 -26.49
CA LEU A 23 -18.05 25.22 -25.38
C LEU A 23 -18.30 24.18 -24.26
N LYS A 24 -19.54 23.69 -24.07
CA LYS A 24 -19.84 22.56 -23.19
C LYS A 24 -19.55 21.18 -23.80
N GLY A 25 -19.48 21.08 -25.13
CA GLY A 25 -19.14 19.84 -25.84
C GLY A 25 -17.65 19.63 -26.03
N GLN A 26 -16.82 20.61 -25.76
CA GLN A 26 -15.35 20.50 -25.64
C GLN A 26 -14.89 20.53 -24.18
N GLY A 27 -15.72 20.11 -23.24
CA GLY A 27 -15.20 19.48 -22.05
C GLY A 27 -14.41 18.28 -22.55
N ASN A 28 -13.11 18.47 -22.80
CA ASN A 28 -12.17 17.39 -22.75
C ASN A 28 -12.47 16.66 -21.43
N GLU A 29 -13.22 15.55 -21.49
CA GLU A 29 -12.84 14.41 -20.71
C GLU A 29 -11.40 14.07 -21.17
N THR A 30 -10.43 14.83 -20.75
CA THR A 30 -9.21 14.23 -20.28
C THR A 30 -9.73 13.27 -19.22
N LYS A 31 -10.08 12.04 -19.62
CA LYS A 31 -9.79 10.89 -18.81
C LYS A 31 -8.39 11.20 -18.33
N SER A 32 -8.28 11.73 -17.13
CA SER A 32 -7.10 11.61 -16.33
C SER A 32 -6.84 10.12 -16.44
N ALA A 33 -5.94 9.74 -17.35
CA ALA A 33 -5.34 8.44 -17.31
C ALA A 33 -4.82 8.45 -15.87
N GLU A 34 -5.48 7.69 -14.99
CA GLU A 34 -4.97 7.45 -13.66
C GLU A 34 -3.52 7.08 -13.90
N ALA A 35 -2.65 8.03 -13.65
CA ALA A 35 -1.23 7.81 -13.84
C ALA A 35 -0.96 6.65 -12.89
N LYS A 36 -0.74 5.46 -13.46
CA LYS A 36 -0.37 4.28 -12.68
C LYS A 36 0.68 4.77 -11.70
N PRO A 37 0.47 4.55 -10.39
CA PRO A 37 1.39 5.09 -9.40
C PRO A 37 2.80 4.74 -9.85
N LYS A 38 3.69 5.70 -9.93
CA LYS A 38 5.06 5.54 -10.45
C LYS A 38 5.83 4.42 -9.74
N TYR A 39 5.27 3.91 -8.63
CA TYR A 39 5.80 2.90 -7.74
C TYR A 39 4.80 1.77 -7.48
N ALA A 40 4.06 1.37 -8.51
CA ALA A 40 3.14 0.23 -8.42
C ALA A 40 3.90 -1.07 -8.13
N THR A 41 3.33 -1.91 -7.28
CA THR A 41 3.86 -3.25 -7.02
C THR A 41 3.60 -4.17 -8.20
N GLU A 42 4.60 -4.92 -8.62
CA GLU A 42 4.41 -6.09 -9.48
C GLU A 42 4.29 -7.34 -8.61
N GLN A 43 3.16 -8.02 -8.68
CA GLN A 43 3.04 -9.38 -8.15
C GLN A 43 3.59 -10.36 -9.18
N LYS A 44 4.78 -10.90 -8.95
CA LYS A 44 5.25 -12.09 -9.66
C LYS A 44 4.70 -13.31 -8.94
N LYS A 45 3.67 -13.93 -9.49
CA LYS A 45 3.21 -15.25 -9.06
C LYS A 45 4.21 -16.30 -9.55
N THR A 46 5.15 -16.66 -8.72
CA THR A 46 5.78 -17.98 -8.78
C THR A 46 4.93 -18.93 -7.93
N GLN A 47 4.90 -20.19 -8.31
CA GLN A 47 3.89 -21.17 -7.88
C GLN A 47 3.79 -21.38 -6.34
N ASP A 48 4.76 -20.91 -5.55
CA ASP A 48 4.80 -21.10 -4.09
C ASP A 48 4.92 -19.82 -3.24
N ASP A 49 5.41 -18.67 -3.79
CA ASP A 49 5.60 -17.45 -3.00
C ASP A 49 5.33 -16.20 -3.83
N ALA A 50 4.19 -15.54 -3.61
CA ALA A 50 3.96 -14.24 -4.20
C ALA A 50 4.92 -13.21 -3.57
N VAL A 51 5.87 -12.76 -4.37
CA VAL A 51 6.85 -11.74 -3.99
C VAL A 51 6.32 -10.38 -4.45
N LEU A 52 6.24 -9.43 -3.53
CA LEU A 52 5.91 -8.03 -3.83
C LEU A 52 7.19 -7.33 -4.26
N THR A 53 7.19 -6.67 -5.43
CA THR A 53 8.37 -5.96 -5.93
C THR A 53 8.04 -4.50 -6.18
N TYR A 54 8.88 -3.62 -5.65
CA TYR A 54 8.76 -2.17 -5.73
C TYR A 54 9.91 -1.60 -6.56
N ASP A 55 9.62 -0.74 -7.52
CA ASP A 55 10.62 0.07 -8.21
C ASP A 55 10.93 1.31 -7.35
N ILE A 56 12.15 1.37 -6.85
CA ILE A 56 12.66 2.46 -6.01
C ILE A 56 13.79 3.23 -6.69
N SER A 57 13.96 3.05 -7.99
CA SER A 57 15.04 3.65 -8.78
C SER A 57 15.06 5.18 -8.72
N SER A 58 13.91 5.82 -8.60
CA SER A 58 13.80 7.27 -8.53
C SER A 58 14.37 7.88 -7.25
N LEU A 59 14.65 7.09 -6.23
CA LEU A 59 15.30 7.54 -4.99
C LEU A 59 16.82 7.44 -5.02
N GLN A 60 17.42 6.87 -6.07
CA GLN A 60 18.87 6.63 -6.12
C GLN A 60 19.71 7.90 -5.98
N ASP A 61 19.19 9.04 -6.44
CA ASP A 61 19.88 10.32 -6.34
C ASP A 61 19.67 11.03 -4.97
N SER A 62 18.65 10.62 -4.21
CA SER A 62 18.27 11.26 -2.96
C SER A 62 18.45 10.40 -1.71
N ALA A 63 18.73 9.12 -1.89
CA ALA A 63 18.97 8.18 -0.80
C ALA A 63 20.11 7.22 -1.14
N SER A 64 20.92 6.89 -0.16
CA SER A 64 22.03 5.96 -0.28
C SER A 64 21.79 4.64 0.47
N LEU A 65 20.85 4.64 1.40
CA LEU A 65 20.57 3.54 2.31
C LEU A 65 19.09 3.24 2.39
N ILE A 66 18.79 1.96 2.58
CA ILE A 66 17.47 1.43 2.90
C ILE A 66 17.52 0.86 4.31
N ILE A 67 16.61 1.27 5.17
CA ILE A 67 16.40 0.72 6.51
C ILE A 67 15.04 0.05 6.51
N LEU A 68 15.03 -1.27 6.65
CA LEU A 68 13.79 -2.01 6.82
C LEU A 68 13.17 -1.68 8.16
N VAL A 69 11.86 -1.46 8.20
CA VAL A 69 11.08 -1.27 9.42
C VAL A 69 9.87 -2.19 9.37
N ILE A 70 9.68 -2.96 10.42
CA ILE A 70 8.50 -3.80 10.61
C ILE A 70 7.82 -3.31 11.87
N ARG A 71 6.53 -2.98 11.77
CA ARG A 71 5.69 -2.56 12.87
C ARG A 71 4.64 -3.62 13.14
N GLU A 72 4.56 -4.05 14.38
CA GLU A 72 3.54 -4.99 14.87
C GLU A 72 2.40 -4.19 15.51
N TYR A 73 1.17 -4.62 15.23
CA TYR A 73 -0.04 -3.99 15.74
C TYR A 73 -1.04 -5.03 16.23
N ASP A 74 -1.80 -4.64 17.23
CA ASP A 74 -3.05 -5.28 17.63
C ASP A 74 -4.20 -4.27 17.63
N GLN A 75 -5.36 -4.65 18.16
CA GLN A 75 -6.53 -3.77 18.25
C GLN A 75 -6.33 -2.58 19.20
N GLN A 76 -5.30 -2.59 20.05
CA GLN A 76 -4.99 -1.51 20.99
C GLN A 76 -3.98 -0.52 20.40
N GLY A 77 -3.33 -0.87 19.30
CA GLY A 77 -2.37 -0.03 18.59
C GLY A 77 -1.05 -0.72 18.27
N MET A 78 -0.01 0.07 18.13
CA MET A 78 1.34 -0.44 17.84
C MET A 78 1.91 -1.15 19.08
N VAL A 79 2.26 -2.42 18.89
CA VAL A 79 2.85 -3.29 19.94
C VAL A 79 4.36 -3.18 19.92
N ASP A 80 4.98 -3.22 18.72
CA ASP A 80 6.44 -3.21 18.56
C ASP A 80 6.86 -2.57 17.23
N GLU A 81 8.09 -2.06 17.20
CA GLU A 81 8.76 -1.57 15.99
C GLU A 81 10.17 -2.18 15.90
N MET A 82 10.36 -3.05 14.93
CA MET A 82 11.66 -3.66 14.63
C MET A 82 12.35 -2.89 13.51
N LYS A 83 13.54 -2.39 13.76
CA LYS A 83 14.43 -1.79 12.74
C LYS A 83 15.50 -2.77 12.31
N GLY A 84 15.57 -3.01 11.02
CA GLY A 84 16.58 -3.87 10.41
C GLY A 84 17.93 -3.19 10.22
N GLN A 85 18.85 -3.94 9.61
CA GLN A 85 20.14 -3.40 9.21
C GLN A 85 20.00 -2.40 8.06
N ARG A 86 20.98 -1.53 7.92
CA ARG A 86 21.11 -0.63 6.78
C ARG A 86 21.58 -1.39 5.56
N LEU A 87 20.82 -1.34 4.50
CA LEU A 87 21.16 -1.90 3.20
C LEU A 87 21.57 -0.79 2.24
N LYS A 88 22.45 -1.09 1.29
CA LYS A 88 22.77 -0.15 0.22
C LYS A 88 21.54 0.06 -0.66
N MET A 89 21.41 1.29 -1.17
CA MET A 89 20.37 1.63 -2.13
C MET A 89 20.39 0.71 -3.35
N ALA A 90 19.21 0.45 -3.90
CA ALA A 90 18.95 -0.49 -4.99
C ALA A 90 17.96 0.12 -5.98
N LYS A 91 17.76 -0.53 -7.13
CA LYS A 91 16.71 -0.13 -8.08
C LYS A 91 15.36 -0.73 -7.72
N THR A 92 15.38 -1.93 -7.16
CA THR A 92 14.17 -2.65 -6.76
C THR A 92 14.28 -3.13 -5.32
N LEU A 93 13.13 -3.26 -4.67
CA LEU A 93 13.00 -3.87 -3.36
C LEU A 93 11.91 -4.93 -3.42
N SER A 94 12.28 -6.18 -3.10
CA SER A 94 11.34 -7.29 -3.10
C SER A 94 11.03 -7.74 -1.67
N ILE A 95 9.76 -8.00 -1.38
CA ILE A 95 9.27 -8.51 -0.10
C ILE A 95 8.60 -9.86 -0.35
N GLY A 96 9.13 -10.91 0.23
CA GLY A 96 8.58 -12.27 0.19
C GLY A 96 8.29 -12.80 1.59
N PHE A 97 7.47 -13.84 1.66
CA PHE A 97 7.10 -14.49 2.91
C PHE A 97 7.32 -16.00 2.77
N SER A 98 7.87 -16.63 3.80
CA SER A 98 7.93 -18.10 3.84
C SER A 98 6.55 -18.72 4.04
N PRO A 99 6.38 -20.01 3.77
CA PRO A 99 5.29 -20.76 4.34
C PRO A 99 5.31 -20.68 5.88
N ARG A 100 4.12 -20.79 6.49
CA ARG A 100 3.99 -20.86 7.95
C ARG A 100 4.73 -22.07 8.51
N GLN A 101 5.45 -21.86 9.59
CA GLN A 101 6.17 -22.90 10.33
C GLN A 101 5.71 -22.89 11.78
N SER A 102 5.73 -24.07 12.40
CA SER A 102 5.55 -24.20 13.85
C SER A 102 6.92 -24.40 14.48
N VAL A 103 7.30 -23.49 15.36
CA VAL A 103 8.58 -23.55 16.08
C VAL A 103 8.29 -23.53 17.56
N GLN A 104 8.57 -24.62 18.26
CA GLN A 104 8.17 -24.83 19.66
C GLN A 104 6.65 -24.66 19.84
N SER A 105 6.22 -23.63 20.57
CA SER A 105 4.81 -23.28 20.77
C SER A 105 4.30 -22.21 19.81
N ASP A 106 5.19 -21.60 19.01
CA ASP A 106 4.85 -20.45 18.17
C ASP A 106 4.57 -20.88 16.73
N SER A 107 3.68 -20.13 16.11
CA SER A 107 3.47 -20.13 14.66
C SER A 107 4.20 -18.94 14.07
N ILE A 108 5.10 -19.18 13.14
CA ILE A 108 5.93 -18.14 12.56
C ILE A 108 5.88 -18.13 11.03
N VAL A 109 6.12 -16.95 10.47
CA VAL A 109 6.39 -16.74 9.05
C VAL A 109 7.65 -15.88 8.96
N THR A 110 8.60 -16.26 8.13
CA THR A 110 9.77 -15.44 7.87
C THR A 110 9.49 -14.48 6.72
N VAL A 111 9.61 -13.18 6.96
CA VAL A 111 9.61 -12.16 5.92
C VAL A 111 11.03 -11.95 5.39
N TYR A 112 11.15 -11.96 4.06
CA TYR A 112 12.41 -11.69 3.36
C TYR A 112 12.31 -10.38 2.63
N VAL A 113 13.30 -9.50 2.78
CA VAL A 113 13.40 -8.25 2.04
C VAL A 113 14.72 -8.23 1.28
N ARG A 114 14.66 -8.13 -0.05
CA ARG A 114 15.81 -8.26 -0.94
C ARG A 114 15.90 -7.06 -1.89
N PRO A 115 16.97 -6.25 -1.76
CA PRO A 115 17.27 -5.22 -2.74
C PRO A 115 17.96 -5.84 -3.97
N ASP A 116 17.46 -5.56 -5.20
CA ASP A 116 18.02 -6.03 -6.48
C ASP A 116 18.37 -7.54 -6.51
N SER A 117 17.55 -8.39 -5.88
CA SER A 117 17.79 -9.83 -5.76
C SER A 117 19.10 -10.22 -5.06
N ARG A 118 19.75 -9.28 -4.36
CA ARG A 118 20.94 -9.53 -3.53
C ARG A 118 20.56 -10.13 -2.18
N ASN A 119 21.57 -10.47 -1.38
CA ASN A 119 21.35 -10.87 0.00
C ASN A 119 20.62 -9.73 0.75
N GLY A 120 19.48 -10.05 1.32
CA GLY A 120 18.63 -9.13 2.05
C GLY A 120 18.55 -9.48 3.53
N LEU A 121 17.51 -9.01 4.16
CA LEU A 121 17.18 -9.31 5.54
C LEU A 121 16.09 -10.38 5.60
N ALA A 122 16.16 -11.22 6.62
CA ALA A 122 15.12 -12.13 7.02
C ALA A 122 14.73 -11.83 8.48
N ARG A 123 13.43 -11.87 8.77
CA ARG A 123 12.88 -11.69 10.12
C ARG A 123 11.70 -12.60 10.32
N ASP A 124 11.66 -13.24 11.46
CA ASP A 124 10.52 -14.06 11.87
C ASP A 124 9.43 -13.16 12.46
N LEU A 125 8.22 -13.39 11.99
CA LEU A 125 7.00 -12.75 12.47
C LEU A 125 6.20 -13.81 13.24
N VAL A 126 5.89 -13.53 14.50
CA VAL A 126 5.11 -14.42 15.35
C VAL A 126 3.63 -14.22 15.06
N LEU A 127 2.96 -15.27 14.64
CA LEU A 127 1.54 -15.21 14.33
C LEU A 127 0.72 -15.45 15.60
N LYS A 128 -0.38 -14.71 15.73
CA LYS A 128 -1.39 -14.93 16.76
C LYS A 128 -2.56 -15.72 16.18
N PRO A 129 -3.20 -16.58 16.97
CA PRO A 129 -4.41 -17.26 16.53
C PRO A 129 -5.54 -16.26 16.30
N VAL A 130 -6.47 -16.61 15.41
CA VAL A 130 -7.69 -15.82 15.20
C VAL A 130 -8.53 -15.87 16.48
N PRO A 131 -8.79 -14.73 17.13
CA PRO A 131 -9.58 -14.69 18.35
C PRO A 131 -11.02 -15.17 18.12
N ASP A 132 -11.65 -15.69 19.17
CA ASP A 132 -13.06 -16.11 19.21
C ASP A 132 -13.45 -17.21 18.20
N ALA A 133 -12.54 -17.70 17.42
CA ALA A 133 -12.76 -18.82 16.53
C ALA A 133 -12.89 -20.13 17.34
N PRO A 134 -13.79 -21.08 16.94
CA PRO A 134 -14.02 -22.33 17.68
C PRO A 134 -12.80 -23.26 17.67
N GLU A 135 -11.91 -23.11 16.71
CA GLU A 135 -10.64 -23.82 16.58
C GLU A 135 -9.48 -22.84 16.45
N THR A 136 -8.28 -23.31 16.73
CA THR A 136 -7.08 -22.48 16.63
C THR A 136 -6.65 -22.32 15.18
N PHE A 137 -6.93 -21.16 14.60
CA PHE A 137 -6.52 -20.81 13.25
C PHE A 137 -5.42 -19.75 13.27
N TYR A 138 -4.37 -19.97 12.47
CA TYR A 138 -3.32 -18.99 12.17
C TYR A 138 -3.43 -18.59 10.69
N LEU A 139 -4.45 -17.79 10.39
CA LEU A 139 -4.77 -17.37 9.02
C LEU A 139 -4.32 -15.92 8.83
N TYR A 140 -3.38 -15.72 7.93
CA TYR A 140 -2.82 -14.41 7.59
C TYR A 140 -2.77 -14.25 6.08
N GLU A 141 -2.96 -13.04 5.63
CA GLU A 141 -2.87 -12.68 4.21
C GLU A 141 -2.01 -11.44 4.05
N LYS A 142 -1.34 -11.37 2.90
CA LYS A 142 -0.51 -10.23 2.51
C LYS A 142 -1.25 -9.34 1.53
N VAL A 143 -1.21 -8.05 1.78
CA VAL A 143 -1.79 -7.04 0.89
C VAL A 143 -0.72 -6.01 0.56
N PRO A 144 -0.41 -5.78 -0.74
CA PRO A 144 0.51 -4.72 -1.13
C PRO A 144 -0.10 -3.35 -0.82
N ILE A 145 0.76 -2.41 -0.43
CA ILE A 145 0.39 -1.02 -0.24
C ILE A 145 0.95 -0.24 -1.42
N GLN A 146 0.06 0.41 -2.16
CA GLN A 146 0.43 1.29 -3.27
C GLN A 146 0.96 2.61 -2.72
N VAL A 147 2.12 3.00 -3.19
CA VAL A 147 2.80 4.20 -2.74
C VAL A 147 2.80 5.21 -3.88
N SER A 148 2.19 6.36 -3.65
CA SER A 148 2.07 7.44 -4.65
C SER A 148 3.36 8.26 -4.76
N ALA A 149 4.13 8.40 -3.68
CA ALA A 149 5.38 9.12 -3.64
C ALA A 149 6.34 8.53 -2.61
N LEU A 150 7.57 8.28 -3.02
CA LEU A 150 8.64 7.90 -2.11
C LEU A 150 9.28 9.16 -1.53
N ARG A 151 9.39 9.24 -0.21
CA ARG A 151 9.93 10.39 0.52
C ARG A 151 11.16 9.95 1.32
N PRO A 152 12.32 10.60 1.15
CA PRO A 152 13.51 10.31 1.95
C PRO A 152 13.26 10.56 3.44
N ASN A 153 13.95 9.80 4.29
CA ASN A 153 13.96 9.91 5.75
C ASN A 153 12.57 9.76 6.42
N THR A 154 11.60 9.19 5.71
CA THR A 154 10.25 8.93 6.22
C THR A 154 9.95 7.45 6.12
N PHE A 155 9.25 6.88 7.10
CA PHE A 155 8.74 5.51 7.00
C PHE A 155 7.69 5.44 5.89
N ILE A 156 7.90 4.54 4.95
CA ILE A 156 7.03 4.26 3.83
C ILE A 156 6.49 2.85 4.01
N PRO A 157 5.19 2.67 4.27
CA PRO A 157 4.57 1.37 4.35
C PRO A 157 4.52 0.74 2.95
N LEU A 158 4.91 -0.52 2.83
CA LEU A 158 4.98 -1.23 1.55
C LEU A 158 4.03 -2.44 1.51
N ALA A 159 3.91 -3.16 2.62
CA ALA A 159 3.04 -4.32 2.70
C ALA A 159 2.34 -4.38 4.05
N PHE A 160 1.08 -4.76 4.01
CA PHE A 160 0.30 -5.22 5.14
C PHE A 160 0.34 -6.74 5.17
N TYR A 161 0.55 -7.33 6.35
CA TYR A 161 0.46 -8.75 6.59
C TYR A 161 -0.39 -8.98 7.84
N GLY A 162 -1.65 -9.36 7.66
CA GLY A 162 -2.64 -9.32 8.72
C GLY A 162 -3.46 -10.59 8.89
N SER A 163 -3.89 -10.77 10.12
CA SER A 163 -4.73 -11.87 10.55
C SER A 163 -6.15 -11.73 10.01
N PHE A 164 -6.75 -12.86 9.69
CA PHE A 164 -8.18 -12.97 9.52
C PHE A 164 -8.89 -12.67 10.86
N TRP A 165 -10.18 -12.38 10.80
CA TRP A 165 -11.03 -12.23 11.95
C TRP A 165 -12.19 -13.22 11.90
N TRP A 166 -12.72 -13.56 13.06
CA TRP A 166 -13.87 -14.44 13.18
C TRP A 166 -15.18 -13.65 13.03
N ASP A 167 -16.03 -14.08 12.10
CA ASP A 167 -17.38 -13.55 11.94
C ASP A 167 -18.37 -14.54 12.57
N SER A 168 -18.88 -14.20 13.74
CA SER A 168 -19.81 -15.03 14.51
C SER A 168 -21.17 -15.21 13.84
N ASN A 169 -21.59 -14.24 13.01
CA ASN A 169 -22.88 -14.32 12.30
C ASN A 169 -22.84 -15.38 11.20
N TYR A 170 -21.71 -15.48 10.52
CA TYR A 170 -21.51 -16.44 9.42
C TYR A 170 -20.72 -17.67 9.82
N LYS A 171 -20.23 -17.72 11.07
CA LYS A 171 -19.42 -18.83 11.62
C LYS A 171 -18.23 -19.16 10.73
N THR A 172 -17.49 -18.17 10.31
CA THR A 172 -16.34 -18.32 9.41
C THR A 172 -15.27 -17.28 9.69
N CYS A 173 -14.03 -17.62 9.34
CA CYS A 173 -12.96 -16.64 9.30
C CYS A 173 -13.07 -15.80 8.03
N ARG A 174 -12.93 -14.49 8.17
CA ARG A 174 -12.99 -13.52 7.07
C ARG A 174 -11.68 -12.77 6.93
N PHE A 175 -11.41 -12.38 5.69
CA PHE A 175 -10.40 -11.44 5.31
C PHE A 175 -10.95 -10.66 4.10
N CYS A 176 -11.55 -9.52 4.36
CA CYS A 176 -12.17 -8.69 3.33
C CYS A 176 -11.89 -7.21 3.60
N GLY A 177 -11.69 -6.48 2.54
CA GLY A 177 -11.39 -5.05 2.58
C GLY A 177 -11.33 -4.51 1.17
N GLU A 178 -10.73 -3.36 1.02
CA GLU A 178 -10.51 -2.74 -0.27
C GLU A 178 -9.60 -3.62 -1.13
N LYS A 179 -9.84 -3.60 -2.45
CA LYS A 179 -9.01 -4.35 -3.40
C LYS A 179 -7.58 -3.85 -3.45
N GLU A 180 -7.34 -2.63 -3.01
CA GLU A 180 -6.07 -1.94 -3.08
C GLU A 180 -5.88 -1.05 -1.85
N LEU A 181 -4.79 -1.27 -1.11
CA LEU A 181 -4.37 -0.39 -0.04
C LEU A 181 -3.46 0.70 -0.60
N THR A 182 -3.73 1.95 -0.20
CA THR A 182 -2.88 3.11 -0.50
C THR A 182 -2.44 3.78 0.80
N GLU A 183 -1.40 4.62 0.76
CA GLU A 183 -1.01 5.42 1.94
C GLU A 183 -2.16 6.27 2.49
N GLU A 184 -3.11 6.65 1.64
CA GLU A 184 -4.22 7.54 1.97
C GLU A 184 -5.36 6.80 2.67
N ASN A 185 -5.73 5.60 2.14
CA ASN A 185 -6.87 4.84 2.68
C ASN A 185 -6.49 3.85 3.78
N ILE A 186 -5.19 3.68 4.05
CA ILE A 186 -4.69 2.65 4.97
C ILE A 186 -5.35 2.71 6.35
N LYS A 187 -5.59 3.91 6.90
CA LYS A 187 -6.18 4.07 8.24
C LYS A 187 -7.68 3.79 8.30
N GLU A 188 -8.37 3.91 7.18
CA GLU A 188 -9.82 3.73 7.07
C GLU A 188 -10.19 2.35 6.55
N SER A 189 -9.19 1.58 6.11
CA SER A 189 -9.34 0.26 5.54
C SER A 189 -9.94 -0.73 6.54
N ASP A 190 -10.82 -1.59 6.06
CA ASP A 190 -11.39 -2.70 6.82
C ASP A 190 -10.32 -3.67 7.33
N TYR A 191 -9.19 -3.81 6.63
CA TYR A 191 -8.06 -4.62 7.11
C TYR A 191 -7.53 -4.10 8.46
N PHE A 192 -7.35 -2.79 8.60
CA PHE A 192 -6.87 -2.17 9.83
C PHE A 192 -7.92 -2.15 10.94
N LYS A 193 -9.18 -2.09 10.56
CA LYS A 193 -10.30 -2.02 11.49
C LYS A 193 -10.63 -3.38 12.12
N TYR A 194 -10.54 -4.45 11.34
CA TYR A 194 -11.02 -5.77 11.76
C TYR A 194 -9.91 -6.79 12.00
N SER A 195 -8.70 -6.64 11.44
CA SER A 195 -7.61 -7.57 11.72
C SER A 195 -7.20 -7.47 13.20
N PRO A 196 -7.33 -8.53 13.98
CA PRO A 196 -7.00 -8.51 15.40
C PRO A 196 -5.49 -8.39 15.66
N HIS A 197 -4.67 -8.76 14.68
CA HIS A 197 -3.22 -8.69 14.76
C HIS A 197 -2.62 -8.57 13.36
N TYR A 198 -1.68 -7.63 13.15
CA TYR A 198 -1.06 -7.44 11.85
C TYR A 198 0.32 -6.79 11.94
N TYR A 199 1.06 -6.94 10.85
CA TYR A 199 2.36 -6.30 10.62
C TYR A 199 2.28 -5.33 9.45
N ILE A 200 2.94 -4.18 9.58
CA ILE A 200 3.24 -3.28 8.48
C ILE A 200 4.72 -3.38 8.17
N ILE A 201 5.04 -3.94 7.02
CA ILE A 201 6.40 -4.02 6.50
C ILE A 201 6.62 -2.79 5.63
N GLY A 202 7.68 -2.05 5.92
CA GLY A 202 8.03 -0.86 5.18
C GLY A 202 9.52 -0.56 5.22
N ALA A 203 9.90 0.60 4.69
CA ALA A 203 11.27 1.04 4.64
C ALA A 203 11.40 2.54 4.91
N ILE A 204 12.57 2.94 5.40
CA ILE A 204 13.05 4.32 5.41
C ILE A 204 14.18 4.39 4.40
N PHE A 205 14.05 5.27 3.41
CA PHE A 205 15.10 5.57 2.44
C PHE A 205 15.87 6.78 2.94
N SER A 206 17.14 6.59 3.31
CA SER A 206 17.92 7.62 3.97
C SER A 206 19.12 8.07 3.12
N ASP A 207 19.38 9.37 3.14
CA ASP A 207 20.66 9.90 2.71
C ASP A 207 21.74 9.58 3.78
N ASN A 208 22.97 9.39 3.35
CA ASN A 208 24.07 8.99 4.25
C ASN A 208 24.46 10.10 5.26
N THR A 209 23.83 11.27 5.18
CA THR A 209 24.14 12.46 5.99
C THR A 209 23.37 12.51 7.30
N ALA A 210 22.26 11.77 7.42
CA ALA A 210 21.53 11.68 8.67
C ALA A 210 22.32 10.83 9.68
N ARG A 211 23.05 11.46 10.58
CA ARG A 211 23.42 10.83 11.86
C ARG A 211 22.12 10.39 12.52
N VAL A 212 21.85 9.09 12.50
CA VAL A 212 20.76 8.53 13.31
C VAL A 212 21.12 8.85 14.75
N ILE A 213 20.45 9.83 15.31
CA ILE A 213 20.44 10.06 16.74
C ILE A 213 19.76 8.83 17.33
N PRO A 214 20.45 8.02 18.15
CA PRO A 214 19.76 6.95 18.87
C PRO A 214 18.77 7.63 19.84
N LEU A 215 17.50 7.28 19.71
CA LEU A 215 16.50 7.56 20.75
C LEU A 215 16.72 6.58 21.90
#